data_3e061b49f062db7aacd0c4d2f3a53f1b
#
_entry.id   3e061b49f062db7aacd0c4d2f3a53f1b
#
_cell.length_a   1.000
_cell.length_b   1.000
_cell.length_c   1.000
_cell.angle_alpha   90.00
_cell.angle_beta   90.00
_cell.angle_gamma   90.00
#
_symmetry.space_group_name_H-M   'P 1'
#
loop_
_entity.id
_entity.type
_entity.pdbx_description
1 polymer ?
#
loop_
_entity_poly.entity_id
_entity_poly.type
_entity_poly.pdbx_seq_one_letter_code
_entity_poly.pdbx_strand_id
1 'polypeptide(L)'
;CACGASRYEVTGEPFLVHNCHCKSCPRLTGTAFKMGSYWSEESVRVVSGDMTTYSRKADSGRTVETKFCKVCGTTVFTFAEAQPGRVGIGVGTFDDTSWVTKPNNIFCNFKQKWQPLPDGALKKSEGYSSDDYI
;
A
#
# COMPACT_ATOMS: atom_id res chain seq x y z
N CYS A 1 7.28 4.36 -11.04
CA CYS A 1 7.66 5.46 -10.14
C CYS A 1 7.58 6.80 -10.87
N ALA A 2 7.62 7.91 -10.12
CA ALA A 2 7.43 9.26 -10.69
C ALA A 2 8.44 9.62 -11.80
N CYS A 3 9.70 9.18 -11.72
CA CYS A 3 10.73 9.46 -12.74
C CYS A 3 10.79 8.43 -13.86
N GLY A 4 10.01 7.35 -13.80
CA GLY A 4 10.02 6.27 -14.79
C GLY A 4 11.17 5.26 -14.67
N ALA A 5 12.18 5.50 -13.82
CA ALA A 5 13.35 4.63 -13.71
C ALA A 5 12.98 3.22 -13.17
N SER A 6 12.09 3.15 -12.18
CA SER A 6 11.61 1.87 -11.63
C SER A 6 10.27 1.51 -12.28
N ARG A 7 10.24 0.36 -12.95
CA ARG A 7 9.07 -0.18 -13.65
C ARG A 7 8.78 -1.61 -13.18
N TYR A 8 7.52 -1.96 -13.11
CA TYR A 8 7.06 -3.29 -12.75
C TYR A 8 5.81 -3.67 -13.55
N GLU A 9 5.55 -4.93 -13.64
CA GLU A 9 4.32 -5.52 -14.19
C GLU A 9 3.63 -6.36 -13.13
N VAL A 10 2.31 -6.38 -13.17
CA VAL A 10 1.47 -7.19 -12.29
C VAL A 10 0.45 -7.94 -13.13
N THR A 11 0.20 -9.20 -12.81
CA THR A 11 -0.80 -10.04 -13.44
C THR A 11 -1.86 -10.49 -12.44
N GLY A 12 -3.09 -10.77 -12.92
CA GLY A 12 -4.22 -11.18 -12.07
C GLY A 12 -4.91 -10.03 -11.37
N GLU A 13 -5.52 -10.31 -10.23
CA GLU A 13 -6.33 -9.37 -9.45
C GLU A 13 -5.73 -9.13 -8.06
N PRO A 14 -5.90 -7.93 -7.47
CA PRO A 14 -5.46 -7.68 -6.12
C PRO A 14 -6.34 -8.44 -5.11
N PHE A 15 -5.74 -8.93 -4.05
CA PHE A 15 -6.51 -9.45 -2.91
C PHE A 15 -7.33 -8.36 -2.21
N LEU A 16 -6.85 -7.13 -2.28
CA LEU A 16 -7.42 -6.04 -1.50
C LEU A 16 -6.90 -4.69 -1.98
N VAL A 17 -7.78 -3.69 -2.00
CA VAL A 17 -7.42 -2.27 -2.19
C VAL A 17 -7.83 -1.48 -0.94
N HIS A 18 -6.94 -0.62 -0.45
CA HIS A 18 -7.18 0.06 0.82
C HIS A 18 -6.58 1.45 0.93
N ASN A 19 -7.20 2.25 1.78
CA ASN A 19 -6.64 3.48 2.34
C ASN A 19 -6.22 3.21 3.79
N CYS A 20 -4.93 3.24 4.07
CA CYS A 20 -4.40 2.99 5.40
C CYS A 20 -4.15 4.31 6.15
N HIS A 21 -4.90 4.51 7.24
CA HIS A 21 -4.83 5.69 8.09
C HIS A 21 -3.95 5.50 9.35
N CYS A 22 -3.18 4.41 9.45
CA CYS A 22 -2.33 4.16 10.61
C CYS A 22 -1.32 5.28 10.85
N LYS A 23 -0.69 5.31 12.03
CA LYS A 23 0.26 6.38 12.43
C LYS A 23 1.48 6.52 11.49
N SER A 24 1.86 5.44 10.80
CA SER A 24 3.05 5.42 9.94
C SER A 24 2.76 5.81 8.50
N CYS A 25 1.62 5.39 7.94
CA CYS A 25 1.30 5.58 6.53
C CYS A 25 1.25 7.05 6.09
N PRO A 26 0.62 7.98 6.81
CA PRO A 26 0.66 9.39 6.46
C PRO A 26 2.07 9.98 6.46
N ARG A 27 2.94 9.54 7.37
CA ARG A 27 4.34 10.00 7.43
C ARG A 27 5.17 9.50 6.25
N LEU A 28 4.91 8.26 5.80
CA LEU A 28 5.62 7.68 4.65
C LEU A 28 5.24 8.30 3.31
N THR A 29 4.04 8.87 3.23
CA THR A 29 3.51 9.41 1.96
C THR A 29 3.39 10.94 1.95
N GLY A 30 3.45 11.60 3.12
CA GLY A 30 3.17 13.03 3.23
C GLY A 30 1.70 13.40 2.96
N THR A 31 0.77 12.43 3.09
CA THR A 31 -0.68 12.59 2.82
C THR A 31 -1.52 12.16 4.02
N ALA A 32 -2.85 12.24 3.91
CA ALA A 32 -3.77 11.82 4.97
C ALA A 32 -3.78 10.30 5.23
N PHE A 33 -3.41 9.50 4.23
CA PHE A 33 -3.37 8.04 4.25
C PHE A 33 -2.44 7.52 3.15
N LYS A 34 -2.09 6.24 3.22
CA LYS A 34 -1.45 5.54 2.09
C LYS A 34 -2.50 4.70 1.38
N MET A 35 -2.68 4.95 0.08
CA MET A 35 -3.49 4.08 -0.76
C MET A 35 -2.62 2.94 -1.30
N GLY A 36 -3.02 1.72 -1.04
CA GLY A 36 -2.30 0.51 -1.44
C GLY A 36 -3.22 -0.59 -1.94
N SER A 37 -2.63 -1.56 -2.62
CA SER A 37 -3.26 -2.80 -3.03
C SER A 37 -2.34 -3.96 -2.69
N TYR A 38 -2.89 -5.10 -2.26
CA TYR A 38 -2.12 -6.32 -2.00
C TYR A 38 -2.28 -7.33 -3.14
N TRP A 39 -1.16 -7.89 -3.57
CA TRP A 39 -1.04 -8.85 -4.65
C TRP A 39 -0.24 -10.08 -4.21
N SER A 40 -0.34 -11.18 -4.92
CA SER A 40 0.61 -12.29 -4.77
C SER A 40 2.01 -11.81 -5.17
N GLU A 41 3.04 -12.15 -4.40
CA GLU A 41 4.42 -11.83 -4.78
C GLU A 41 4.79 -12.46 -6.13
N GLU A 42 4.25 -13.66 -6.43
CA GLU A 42 4.49 -14.37 -7.68
C GLU A 42 3.89 -13.66 -8.90
N SER A 43 2.87 -12.81 -8.68
CA SER A 43 2.21 -12.05 -9.76
C SER A 43 2.94 -10.77 -10.14
N VAL A 44 3.99 -10.40 -9.42
CA VAL A 44 4.71 -9.13 -9.59
C VAL A 44 6.11 -9.35 -10.14
N ARG A 45 6.42 -8.68 -11.24
CA ARG A 45 7.73 -8.71 -11.89
C ARG A 45 8.32 -7.31 -11.97
N VAL A 46 9.50 -7.10 -11.42
CA VAL A 46 10.25 -5.86 -11.63
C VAL A 46 10.87 -5.90 -13.02
N VAL A 47 10.58 -4.89 -13.82
CA VAL A 47 11.04 -4.77 -15.21
C VAL A 47 12.34 -3.98 -15.29
N SER A 48 12.44 -2.90 -14.50
CA SER A 48 13.64 -2.06 -14.47
C SER A 48 13.77 -1.26 -13.19
N GLY A 49 14.94 -0.75 -12.93
CA GLY A 49 15.27 0.22 -11.90
C GLY A 49 15.69 -0.40 -10.57
N ASP A 50 16.64 0.27 -9.94
CA ASP A 50 17.11 -0.08 -8.59
C ASP A 50 16.18 0.52 -7.55
N MET A 51 15.88 -0.27 -6.54
CA MET A 51 15.10 0.15 -5.38
C MET A 51 15.95 0.05 -4.10
N THR A 52 15.71 0.99 -3.20
CA THR A 52 16.28 0.97 -1.84
C THR A 52 15.22 0.49 -0.88
N THR A 53 15.63 -0.19 0.17
CA THR A 53 14.74 -0.73 1.21
C THR A 53 14.87 0.08 2.50
N TYR A 54 13.73 0.45 3.07
CA TYR A 54 13.60 0.93 4.44
C TYR A 54 12.82 -0.09 5.26
N SER A 55 13.43 -0.55 6.36
CA SER A 55 12.81 -1.51 7.27
C SER A 55 12.47 -0.86 8.61
N ARG A 56 11.31 -1.20 9.16
CA ARG A 56 10.85 -0.73 10.46
C ARG A 56 10.03 -1.80 11.19
N LYS A 57 9.87 -1.62 12.50
CA LYS A 57 8.86 -2.37 13.27
C LYS A 57 7.52 -1.64 13.23
N ALA A 58 6.44 -2.39 13.02
CA ALA A 58 5.08 -1.91 13.25
C ALA A 58 4.77 -1.91 14.75
N ASP A 59 3.64 -1.30 15.15
CA ASP A 59 3.17 -1.29 16.56
C ASP A 59 2.94 -2.71 17.10
N SER A 60 2.70 -3.69 16.22
CA SER A 60 2.61 -5.13 16.54
C SER A 60 3.96 -5.81 16.82
N GLY A 61 5.09 -5.10 16.67
CA GLY A 61 6.44 -5.66 16.75
C GLY A 61 6.93 -6.36 15.47
N ARG A 62 6.03 -6.60 14.49
CA ARG A 62 6.38 -7.25 13.22
C ARG A 62 7.11 -6.29 12.29
N THR A 63 7.97 -6.86 11.45
CA THR A 63 8.74 -6.10 10.47
C THR A 63 7.86 -5.67 9.28
N VAL A 64 8.07 -4.45 8.82
CA VAL A 64 7.54 -3.94 7.56
C VAL A 64 8.68 -3.34 6.77
N GLU A 65 8.88 -3.85 5.56
CA GLU A 65 9.85 -3.34 4.61
C GLU A 65 9.15 -2.56 3.52
N THR A 66 9.71 -1.42 3.18
CA THR A 66 9.22 -0.57 2.10
C THR A 66 10.32 -0.39 1.08
N LYS A 67 10.03 -0.71 -0.18
CA LYS A 67 10.96 -0.48 -1.30
C LYS A 67 10.54 0.75 -2.07
N PHE A 68 11.49 1.62 -2.33
CA PHE A 68 11.29 2.86 -3.06
C PHE A 68 12.35 3.08 -4.14
N CYS A 69 11.97 3.83 -5.15
CA CYS A 69 12.87 4.15 -6.26
C CYS A 69 14.10 4.90 -5.74
N LYS A 70 15.29 4.41 -6.08
CA LYS A 70 16.56 5.00 -5.67
C LYS A 70 16.80 6.41 -6.24
N VAL A 71 16.15 6.73 -7.38
CA VAL A 71 16.31 8.01 -8.06
C VAL A 71 15.37 9.08 -7.54
N CYS A 72 14.06 8.77 -7.42
CA CYS A 72 13.04 9.78 -7.09
C CYS A 72 12.35 9.56 -5.73
N GLY A 73 12.69 8.50 -4.99
CA GLY A 73 12.11 8.23 -3.68
C GLY A 73 10.66 7.72 -3.70
N THR A 74 10.03 7.54 -4.87
CA THR A 74 8.67 7.00 -4.93
C THR A 74 8.59 5.65 -4.25
N THR A 75 7.77 5.52 -3.21
CA THR A 75 7.45 4.24 -2.58
C THR A 75 6.64 3.40 -3.53
N VAL A 76 7.15 2.22 -3.89
CA VAL A 76 6.51 1.29 -4.82
C VAL A 76 5.95 0.09 -4.08
N PHE A 77 6.79 -0.68 -3.37
CA PHE A 77 6.42 -1.92 -2.73
C PHE A 77 6.46 -1.85 -1.20
N THR A 78 5.64 -2.66 -0.57
CA THR A 78 5.64 -2.88 0.88
C THR A 78 5.50 -4.36 1.15
N PHE A 79 6.41 -4.92 1.93
CA PHE A 79 6.37 -6.30 2.41
C PHE A 79 6.14 -6.26 3.91
N ALA A 80 5.11 -6.94 4.37
CA ALA A 80 4.79 -7.00 5.78
C ALA A 80 4.91 -8.44 6.27
N GLU A 81 5.68 -8.64 7.34
CA GLU A 81 5.82 -9.95 8.00
C GLU A 81 4.44 -10.55 8.39
N ALA A 82 3.44 -9.69 8.61
CA ALA A 82 2.05 -10.08 8.88
C ALA A 82 1.31 -10.62 7.64
N GLN A 83 1.88 -10.48 6.43
CA GLN A 83 1.24 -10.82 5.15
C GLN A 83 2.23 -11.62 4.28
N PRO A 84 2.63 -12.83 4.70
CA PRO A 84 3.59 -13.63 3.94
C PRO A 84 3.05 -13.99 2.55
N GLY A 85 3.93 -14.00 1.54
CA GLY A 85 3.58 -14.27 0.15
C GLY A 85 2.79 -13.16 -0.55
N ARG A 86 2.68 -11.98 0.09
CA ARG A 86 1.94 -10.83 -0.45
C ARG A 86 2.82 -9.59 -0.50
N VAL A 87 2.69 -8.86 -1.58
CA VAL A 87 3.32 -7.56 -1.77
C VAL A 87 2.26 -6.47 -1.82
N GLY A 88 2.43 -5.43 -1.02
CA GLY A 88 1.65 -4.21 -1.10
C GLY A 88 2.24 -3.28 -2.16
N ILE A 89 1.41 -2.78 -3.06
CA ILE A 89 1.81 -1.84 -4.11
C ILE A 89 1.07 -0.52 -3.90
N GLY A 90 1.78 0.60 -3.99
CA GLY A 90 1.17 1.93 -3.97
C GLY A 90 0.28 2.13 -5.20
N VAL A 91 -1.02 2.34 -5.01
CA VAL A 91 -1.97 2.42 -6.14
C VAL A 91 -1.60 3.51 -7.14
N GLY A 92 -1.18 4.69 -6.67
CA GLY A 92 -0.78 5.78 -7.56
C GLY A 92 0.50 5.53 -8.38
N THR A 93 1.15 4.36 -8.22
CA THR A 93 2.34 3.98 -9.02
C THR A 93 2.00 3.13 -10.25
N PHE A 94 0.74 2.69 -10.40
CA PHE A 94 0.27 2.03 -11.61
C PHE A 94 0.06 3.05 -12.74
N ASP A 95 0.30 2.64 -13.99
CA ASP A 95 0.03 3.47 -15.17
C ASP A 95 -1.48 3.62 -15.43
N ASP A 96 -2.25 2.56 -15.14
CA ASP A 96 -3.70 2.56 -15.18
C ASP A 96 -4.26 2.19 -13.81
N THR A 97 -5.14 3.01 -13.28
CA THR A 97 -5.83 2.82 -12.00
C THR A 97 -7.35 2.69 -12.14
N SER A 98 -7.86 2.55 -13.37
CA SER A 98 -9.31 2.46 -13.67
C SER A 98 -9.98 1.23 -13.03
N TRP A 99 -9.21 0.21 -12.72
CA TRP A 99 -9.65 -1.01 -12.02
C TRP A 99 -10.00 -0.78 -10.54
N VAL A 100 -9.61 0.35 -9.96
CA VAL A 100 -9.89 0.67 -8.55
C VAL A 100 -11.32 1.16 -8.41
N THR A 101 -12.17 0.41 -7.73
CA THR A 101 -13.58 0.77 -7.56
C THR A 101 -13.90 1.30 -6.16
N LYS A 102 -13.60 0.54 -5.12
CA LYS A 102 -14.00 0.87 -3.75
C LYS A 102 -12.95 0.43 -2.73
N PRO A 103 -11.98 1.29 -2.37
CA PRO A 103 -10.97 0.95 -1.38
C PRO A 103 -11.57 0.84 0.04
N ASN A 104 -11.10 -0.14 0.80
CA ASN A 104 -11.38 -0.26 2.23
C ASN A 104 -10.60 0.82 3.00
N ASN A 105 -11.22 1.47 3.98
CA ASN A 105 -10.51 2.36 4.89
C ASN A 105 -10.18 1.61 6.18
N ILE A 106 -8.89 1.49 6.51
CA ILE A 106 -8.39 0.74 7.66
C ILE A 106 -7.64 1.65 8.62
N PHE A 107 -7.57 1.24 9.88
CA PHE A 107 -7.02 2.02 10.99
C PHE A 107 -7.69 3.40 11.12
N CYS A 108 -9.02 3.45 10.95
CA CYS A 108 -9.80 4.68 10.96
C CYS A 108 -9.77 5.40 12.33
N ASN A 109 -9.42 4.70 13.41
CA ASN A 109 -9.20 5.30 14.74
C ASN A 109 -8.06 6.34 14.73
N PHE A 110 -7.14 6.26 13.78
CA PHE A 110 -6.02 7.20 13.62
C PHE A 110 -6.20 8.15 12.43
N LYS A 111 -7.38 8.12 11.76
CA LYS A 111 -7.69 8.99 10.64
C LYS A 111 -7.54 10.45 11.02
N GLN A 112 -6.93 11.23 10.12
CA GLN A 112 -6.82 12.68 10.30
C GLN A 112 -8.21 13.33 10.39
N LYS A 113 -8.40 14.20 11.40
CA LYS A 113 -9.71 14.84 11.66
C LYS A 113 -10.20 15.69 10.49
N TRP A 114 -9.27 16.33 9.80
CA TRP A 114 -9.52 17.21 8.67
C TRP A 114 -9.80 16.46 7.35
N GLN A 115 -9.60 15.14 7.30
CA GLN A 115 -9.85 14.31 6.13
C GLN A 115 -11.19 13.58 6.27
N PRO A 116 -12.27 14.03 5.62
CA PRO A 116 -13.53 13.30 5.60
C PRO A 116 -13.39 12.01 4.77
N LEU A 117 -14.18 11.00 5.11
CA LEU A 117 -14.38 9.83 4.25
C LEU A 117 -15.67 10.02 3.47
N PRO A 118 -15.74 9.53 2.21
CA PRO A 118 -16.97 9.55 1.42
C PRO A 118 -18.12 8.84 2.15
N ASP A 119 -19.34 9.27 1.89
CA ASP A 119 -20.53 8.59 2.39
C ASP A 119 -20.59 7.16 1.87
N GLY A 120 -20.99 6.22 2.74
CA GLY A 120 -20.98 4.79 2.43
C GLY A 120 -19.60 4.14 2.28
N ALA A 121 -18.51 4.86 2.61
CA ALA A 121 -17.18 4.26 2.61
C ALA A 121 -17.07 3.11 3.61
N LEU A 122 -16.44 2.02 3.20
CA LEU A 122 -16.09 0.93 4.10
C LEU A 122 -15.05 1.41 5.11
N LYS A 123 -15.34 1.24 6.41
CA LYS A 123 -14.52 1.76 7.51
C LYS A 123 -14.21 0.63 8.49
N LYS A 124 -12.94 0.46 8.83
CA LYS A 124 -12.49 -0.42 9.89
C LYS A 124 -11.66 0.34 10.91
N SER A 125 -11.93 0.12 12.19
CA SER A 125 -11.19 0.76 13.28
C SER A 125 -9.73 0.34 13.30
N GLU A 126 -9.47 -0.93 12.97
CA GLU A 126 -8.15 -1.57 12.95
C GLU A 126 -7.76 -2.01 11.53
N GLY A 127 -6.76 -2.89 11.43
CA GLY A 127 -6.28 -3.46 10.18
C GLY A 127 -7.21 -4.51 9.59
N TYR A 128 -6.66 -5.38 8.76
CA TYR A 128 -7.41 -6.42 8.07
C TYR A 128 -7.79 -7.58 8.98
N SER A 129 -8.95 -8.18 8.69
CA SER A 129 -9.35 -9.52 9.09
C SER A 129 -9.31 -10.46 7.88
N SER A 130 -9.46 -11.78 8.11
CA SER A 130 -9.58 -12.79 7.04
C SER A 130 -10.70 -12.49 6.05
N ASP A 131 -11.78 -11.85 6.52
CA ASP A 131 -12.99 -11.57 5.74
C ASP A 131 -12.85 -10.36 4.79
N ASP A 132 -11.69 -9.70 4.79
CA ASP A 132 -11.41 -8.52 3.97
C ASP A 132 -10.83 -8.87 2.58
N TYR A 133 -10.46 -10.11 2.38
CA TYR A 133 -9.87 -10.57 1.13
C TYR A 133 -10.98 -10.92 0.13
N ILE A 134 -10.80 -10.45 -1.09
CA ILE A 134 -11.68 -10.73 -2.23
C ILE A 134 -11.42 -12.17 -2.70
#